data_3666699802f81a87603a376816ccb4ed
#
_entry.id   3666699802f81a87603a376816ccb4ed
#
_cell.length_a   1.000
_cell.length_b   1.000
_cell.length_c   1.000
_cell.angle_alpha   90.00
_cell.angle_beta   90.00
_cell.angle_gamma   90.00
#
_symmetry.space_group_name_H-M   'P 1'
#
loop_
_entity.id
_entity.type
_entity.pdbx_description
1 polymer ?
#
loop_
_entity_poly.entity_id
_entity_poly.type
_entity_poly.pdbx_seq_one_letter_code
_entity_poly.pdbx_strand_id
1 'polypeptide(L)'
;DVIGWRIDEVVALIRGAKGTTVKLEVSPADGDNSNSTTIAIVRDKVKLENKSAQSQILEIEQEGKPYKLGVIDIPAFYMDFEAYRARDPDYKSTTRDVSRLLRELEKQQVDGIVLDLRNNGGGSLQEATTLTDLFIDYGPVVQIRDANGRVNRYHRASRRAAYSGPLLVLIN
;
A
#
# COMPACT_ATOMS: atom_id res chain seq x y z
N ASP A 1 -31.53 -7.43 6.46
CA ASP A 1 -30.82 -6.79 7.56
C ASP A 1 -29.59 -7.60 7.91
N VAL A 2 -28.47 -6.91 8.11
CA VAL A 2 -27.16 -7.51 8.40
C VAL A 2 -26.62 -7.12 9.78
N ILE A 3 -27.44 -6.54 10.62
CA ILE A 3 -27.09 -6.16 11.99
C ILE A 3 -26.64 -7.40 12.78
N GLY A 4 -25.46 -7.36 13.37
CA GLY A 4 -24.88 -8.48 14.12
C GLY A 4 -24.20 -9.57 13.28
N TRP A 5 -24.21 -9.45 11.96
CA TRP A 5 -23.48 -10.39 11.10
C TRP A 5 -21.97 -10.11 11.13
N ARG A 6 -21.19 -11.13 10.82
CA ARG A 6 -19.74 -10.93 10.65
C ARG A 6 -19.49 -10.13 9.38
N ILE A 7 -18.46 -9.27 9.41
CA ILE A 7 -18.14 -8.39 8.29
C ILE A 7 -17.79 -9.14 7.01
N ASP A 8 -17.17 -10.32 7.12
CA ASP A 8 -16.81 -11.19 6.00
C ASP A 8 -18.06 -11.76 5.31
N GLU A 9 -19.12 -12.10 6.06
CA GLU A 9 -20.41 -12.55 5.53
C GLU A 9 -21.12 -11.42 4.79
N VAL A 10 -21.11 -10.20 5.34
CA VAL A 10 -21.69 -9.00 4.69
C VAL A 10 -20.93 -8.67 3.41
N VAL A 11 -19.61 -8.73 3.44
CA VAL A 11 -18.76 -8.49 2.27
C VAL A 11 -19.03 -9.50 1.16
N ALA A 12 -19.31 -10.79 1.50
CA ALA A 12 -19.66 -11.81 0.52
C ALA A 12 -20.96 -11.49 -0.23
N LEU A 13 -21.94 -10.87 0.43
CA LEU A 13 -23.19 -10.42 -0.20
C LEU A 13 -22.98 -9.18 -1.11
N ILE A 14 -22.05 -8.30 -0.74
CA ILE A 14 -21.74 -7.10 -1.53
C ILE A 14 -20.97 -7.47 -2.80
N ARG A 15 -20.05 -8.43 -2.72
CA ARG A 15 -19.27 -8.91 -3.88
C ARG A 15 -20.17 -9.61 -4.92
N GLY A 16 -19.76 -9.58 -6.17
CA GLY A 16 -20.47 -10.23 -7.27
C GLY A 16 -19.82 -9.95 -8.62
N ALA A 17 -20.42 -10.46 -9.69
CA ALA A 17 -19.89 -10.31 -11.05
C ALA A 17 -19.87 -8.82 -11.46
N LYS A 18 -18.82 -8.46 -12.20
CA LYS A 18 -18.69 -7.11 -12.80
C LYS A 18 -19.93 -6.76 -13.60
N GLY A 19 -20.40 -5.53 -13.49
CA GLY A 19 -21.58 -5.00 -14.20
C GLY A 19 -22.92 -5.31 -13.50
N THR A 20 -22.94 -6.16 -12.47
CA THR A 20 -24.17 -6.35 -11.68
C THR A 20 -24.33 -5.25 -10.65
N THR A 21 -25.58 -4.98 -10.23
CA THR A 21 -25.89 -3.91 -9.27
C THR A 21 -26.20 -4.52 -7.89
N VAL A 22 -25.61 -3.98 -6.84
CA VAL A 22 -26.04 -4.19 -5.46
C VAL A 22 -26.70 -2.93 -4.92
N LYS A 23 -27.80 -3.08 -4.18
CA LYS A 23 -28.46 -1.98 -3.46
C LYS A 23 -28.17 -2.15 -1.98
N LEU A 24 -27.65 -1.11 -1.37
CA LEU A 24 -27.33 -1.05 0.05
C LEU A 24 -28.26 -0.01 0.68
N GLU A 25 -28.94 -0.39 1.74
CA GLU A 25 -29.59 0.55 2.63
C GLU A 25 -28.63 0.88 3.77
N VAL A 26 -28.26 2.14 3.87
CA VAL A 26 -27.27 2.62 4.84
C VAL A 26 -27.99 3.51 5.84
N SER A 27 -27.92 3.15 7.11
CA SER A 27 -28.43 3.94 8.22
C SER A 27 -27.30 4.63 8.96
N PRO A 28 -27.51 5.86 9.51
CA PRO A 28 -26.54 6.51 10.36
C PRO A 28 -26.17 5.66 11.59
N ALA A 29 -24.94 5.82 12.08
CA ALA A 29 -24.44 5.06 13.23
C ALA A 29 -25.10 5.47 14.58
N ASP A 30 -25.78 6.58 14.62
CA ASP A 30 -26.52 7.09 15.79
C ASP A 30 -27.83 6.36 16.08
N GLY A 31 -28.20 5.39 15.23
CA GLY A 31 -29.34 4.51 15.44
C GLY A 31 -30.69 5.06 15.00
N ASP A 32 -30.75 6.25 14.40
CA ASP A 32 -31.98 6.78 13.79
C ASP A 32 -32.22 6.17 12.40
N ASN A 33 -32.96 5.07 12.36
CA ASN A 33 -33.34 4.40 11.12
C ASN A 33 -34.29 5.22 10.23
N SER A 34 -34.79 6.37 10.70
CA SER A 34 -35.67 7.23 9.91
C SER A 34 -34.98 7.94 8.75
N ASN A 35 -33.63 7.98 8.77
CA ASN A 35 -32.80 8.64 7.77
C ASN A 35 -31.96 7.66 6.93
N SER A 36 -32.46 6.43 6.72
CA SER A 36 -31.74 5.47 5.85
C SER A 36 -31.71 5.95 4.39
N THR A 37 -30.58 5.72 3.73
CA THR A 37 -30.38 6.07 2.32
C THR A 37 -30.07 4.83 1.51
N THR A 38 -30.80 4.62 0.41
CA THR A 38 -30.52 3.52 -0.52
C THR A 38 -29.46 3.95 -1.52
N ILE A 39 -28.33 3.24 -1.52
CA ILE A 39 -27.21 3.45 -2.44
C ILE A 39 -27.17 2.26 -3.42
N ALA A 40 -27.29 2.54 -4.72
CA ALA A 40 -27.11 1.54 -5.77
C ALA A 40 -25.67 1.61 -6.29
N ILE A 41 -24.94 0.48 -6.21
CA ILE A 41 -23.56 0.38 -6.66
C ILE A 41 -23.49 -0.64 -7.80
N VAL A 42 -23.02 -0.22 -8.96
CA VAL A 42 -22.68 -1.14 -10.05
C VAL A 42 -21.32 -1.75 -9.75
N ARG A 43 -21.28 -3.06 -9.61
CA ARG A 43 -20.03 -3.78 -9.31
C ARG A 43 -19.04 -3.64 -10.46
N ASP A 44 -17.84 -3.24 -10.14
CA ASP A 44 -16.72 -3.21 -11.08
C ASP A 44 -15.46 -3.76 -10.40
N LYS A 45 -14.43 -4.05 -11.20
CA LYS A 45 -13.11 -4.37 -10.65
C LYS A 45 -12.59 -3.10 -9.94
N VAL A 46 -12.34 -3.22 -8.63
CA VAL A 46 -11.75 -2.10 -7.87
C VAL A 46 -10.37 -1.85 -8.44
N LYS A 47 -10.21 -0.71 -9.09
CA LYS A 47 -8.90 -0.27 -9.55
C LYS A 47 -8.07 0.15 -8.35
N LEU A 48 -6.91 -0.46 -8.16
CA LEU A 48 -5.97 -0.11 -7.09
C LEU A 48 -5.29 1.25 -7.31
N GLU A 49 -5.63 1.97 -8.38
CA GLU A 49 -4.99 3.22 -8.79
C GLU A 49 -5.05 4.30 -7.69
N ASN A 50 -6.18 4.41 -6.98
CA ASN A 50 -6.35 5.37 -5.88
C ASN A 50 -5.67 4.93 -4.56
N LYS A 51 -5.10 3.73 -4.52
CA LYS A 51 -4.35 3.19 -3.38
C LYS A 51 -2.94 2.76 -3.75
N SER A 52 -2.48 3.12 -4.93
CA SER A 52 -1.11 2.86 -5.38
C SER A 52 -0.16 3.91 -4.80
N ALA A 53 1.11 3.54 -4.65
CA ALA A 53 2.16 4.47 -4.29
C ALA A 53 2.25 5.62 -5.31
N GLN A 54 2.39 6.83 -4.82
CA GLN A 54 2.50 8.05 -5.62
C GLN A 54 3.73 8.85 -5.19
N SER A 55 4.28 9.66 -6.09
CA SER A 55 5.38 10.53 -5.75
C SER A 55 5.11 11.98 -6.10
N GLN A 56 5.73 12.87 -5.33
CA GLN A 56 5.78 14.29 -5.60
C GLN A 56 7.18 14.83 -5.25
N ILE A 57 7.54 15.95 -5.83
CA ILE A 57 8.77 16.66 -5.47
C ILE A 57 8.40 17.83 -4.54
N LEU A 58 9.12 17.91 -3.44
CA LEU A 58 9.09 19.03 -2.51
C LEU A 58 10.39 19.80 -2.63
N GLU A 59 10.32 21.06 -3.03
CA GLU A 59 11.46 21.97 -3.01
C GLU A 59 11.45 22.74 -1.70
N ILE A 60 12.56 22.68 -0.98
CA ILE A 60 12.76 23.41 0.29
C ILE A 60 14.03 24.22 0.22
N GLU A 61 14.08 25.30 0.96
CA GLU A 61 15.29 26.10 1.16
C GLU A 61 15.74 25.97 2.61
N GLN A 62 17.00 25.62 2.82
CA GLN A 62 17.60 25.55 4.14
C GLN A 62 18.96 26.24 4.11
N GLU A 63 19.15 27.20 5.00
CA GLU A 63 20.39 27.98 5.10
C GLU A 63 20.83 28.63 3.77
N GLY A 64 19.85 29.11 2.97
CA GLY A 64 20.08 29.71 1.67
C GLY A 64 20.45 28.75 0.55
N LYS A 65 20.30 27.43 0.76
CA LYS A 65 20.51 26.39 -0.25
C LYS A 65 19.19 25.71 -0.61
N PRO A 66 18.87 25.60 -1.91
CA PRO A 66 17.71 24.85 -2.35
C PRO A 66 17.99 23.34 -2.27
N TYR A 67 17.00 22.58 -1.81
CA TYR A 67 17.00 21.11 -1.81
C TYR A 67 15.74 20.60 -2.49
N LYS A 68 15.89 19.52 -3.23
CA LYS A 68 14.81 18.76 -3.86
C LYS A 68 14.59 17.44 -3.13
N LEU A 69 13.44 17.24 -2.53
CA LEU A 69 13.08 16.00 -1.87
C LEU A 69 12.04 15.25 -2.69
N GLY A 70 12.30 13.98 -2.99
CA GLY A 70 11.29 13.08 -3.56
C GLY A 70 10.45 12.49 -2.43
N VAL A 71 9.17 12.82 -2.37
CA VAL A 71 8.24 12.24 -1.39
C VAL A 71 7.47 11.12 -2.07
N ILE A 72 7.50 9.92 -1.50
CA ILE A 72 6.74 8.76 -1.97
C ILE A 72 5.71 8.41 -0.90
N ASP A 73 4.43 8.61 -1.21
CA ASP A 73 3.30 8.20 -0.37
C ASP A 73 2.94 6.74 -0.64
N ILE A 74 2.86 5.94 0.43
CA ILE A 74 2.57 4.49 0.36
C ILE A 74 1.38 4.19 1.28
N PRO A 75 0.14 4.24 0.77
CA PRO A 75 -1.06 4.07 1.60
C PRO A 75 -1.32 2.64 2.06
N ALA A 76 -0.71 1.64 1.40
CA ALA A 76 -0.83 0.23 1.76
C ALA A 76 0.30 -0.60 1.12
N PHE A 77 0.53 -1.82 1.62
CA PHE A 77 1.38 -2.81 0.98
C PHE A 77 0.53 -3.74 0.10
N TYR A 78 0.23 -3.27 -1.11
CA TYR A 78 -0.67 -3.95 -2.06
C TYR A 78 0.08 -4.88 -3.01
N MET A 79 -0.64 -5.92 -3.47
CA MET A 79 -0.19 -6.84 -4.52
C MET A 79 -1.40 -7.40 -5.26
N ASP A 80 -1.35 -7.42 -6.59
CA ASP A 80 -2.32 -8.16 -7.41
C ASP A 80 -1.92 -9.65 -7.41
N PHE A 81 -2.45 -10.40 -6.44
CA PHE A 81 -2.14 -11.81 -6.28
C PHE A 81 -2.63 -12.68 -7.45
N GLU A 82 -3.69 -12.29 -8.15
CA GLU A 82 -4.20 -13.03 -9.31
C GLU A 82 -3.25 -12.88 -10.49
N ALA A 83 -2.88 -11.65 -10.83
CA ALA A 83 -1.92 -11.37 -11.88
C ALA A 83 -0.54 -11.97 -11.56
N TYR A 84 -0.09 -11.89 -10.29
CA TYR A 84 1.15 -12.53 -9.85
C TYR A 84 1.14 -14.05 -10.05
N ARG A 85 0.06 -14.74 -9.65
CA ARG A 85 -0.09 -16.19 -9.87
C ARG A 85 -0.18 -16.56 -11.34
N ALA A 86 -0.82 -15.71 -12.16
CA ALA A 86 -0.89 -15.86 -13.61
C ALA A 86 0.45 -15.56 -14.31
N ARG A 87 1.49 -15.14 -13.56
CA ARG A 87 2.80 -14.71 -14.07
C ARG A 87 2.70 -13.55 -15.05
N ASP A 88 1.72 -12.65 -14.84
CA ASP A 88 1.61 -11.42 -15.60
C ASP A 88 2.87 -10.57 -15.36
N PRO A 89 3.65 -10.22 -16.38
CA PRO A 89 4.83 -9.41 -16.23
C PRO A 89 4.53 -8.00 -15.69
N ASP A 90 3.28 -7.54 -15.83
CA ASP A 90 2.85 -6.19 -15.43
C ASP A 90 1.96 -6.17 -14.18
N TYR A 91 2.00 -7.23 -13.34
CA TYR A 91 1.22 -7.22 -12.11
C TYR A 91 1.55 -6.01 -11.23
N LYS A 92 0.54 -5.42 -10.62
CA LYS A 92 0.69 -4.29 -9.70
C LYS A 92 1.15 -4.75 -8.34
N SER A 93 2.17 -4.07 -7.79
CA SER A 93 2.58 -4.22 -6.40
C SER A 93 3.29 -2.97 -5.87
N THR A 94 3.27 -2.79 -4.57
CA THR A 94 3.94 -1.67 -3.88
C THR A 94 5.41 -1.59 -4.25
N THR A 95 6.14 -2.72 -4.18
CA THR A 95 7.59 -2.77 -4.46
C THR A 95 7.90 -2.35 -5.88
N ARG A 96 7.10 -2.81 -6.86
CA ARG A 96 7.29 -2.46 -8.27
C ARG A 96 7.03 -0.98 -8.54
N ASP A 97 5.93 -0.47 -7.99
CA ASP A 97 5.58 0.94 -8.15
C ASP A 97 6.64 1.84 -7.51
N VAL A 98 7.06 1.55 -6.26
CA VAL A 98 8.11 2.33 -5.59
C VAL A 98 9.44 2.23 -6.33
N SER A 99 9.83 1.05 -6.84
CA SER A 99 11.04 0.90 -7.66
C SER A 99 11.01 1.74 -8.93
N ARG A 100 9.83 1.87 -9.56
CA ARG A 100 9.64 2.75 -10.72
C ARG A 100 9.74 4.23 -10.32
N LEU A 101 9.05 4.62 -9.25
CA LEU A 101 9.06 6.00 -8.74
C LEU A 101 10.47 6.45 -8.31
N LEU A 102 11.25 5.57 -7.67
CA LEU A 102 12.65 5.85 -7.34
C LEU A 102 13.48 6.20 -8.58
N ARG A 103 13.36 5.39 -9.65
CA ARG A 103 14.07 5.67 -10.91
C ARG A 103 13.64 6.99 -11.57
N GLU A 104 12.36 7.35 -11.44
CA GLU A 104 11.83 8.61 -11.95
C GLU A 104 12.39 9.80 -11.14
N LEU A 105 12.44 9.68 -9.80
CA LEU A 105 12.99 10.71 -8.92
C LEU A 105 14.52 10.87 -9.08
N GLU A 106 15.26 9.77 -9.24
CA GLU A 106 16.70 9.81 -9.55
C GLU A 106 16.99 10.58 -10.83
N LYS A 107 16.20 10.39 -11.89
CA LYS A 107 16.33 11.19 -13.14
C LYS A 107 16.09 12.68 -12.91
N GLN A 108 15.30 13.05 -11.91
CA GLN A 108 15.02 14.42 -11.54
C GLN A 108 16.04 14.98 -10.56
N GLN A 109 17.08 14.18 -10.21
CA GLN A 109 18.21 14.59 -9.38
C GLN A 109 17.76 15.10 -8.00
N VAL A 110 16.88 14.34 -7.32
CA VAL A 110 16.48 14.68 -5.95
C VAL A 110 17.63 14.45 -4.97
N ASP A 111 17.74 15.30 -3.95
CA ASP A 111 18.80 15.26 -2.94
C ASP A 111 18.53 14.19 -1.86
N GLY A 112 17.28 13.78 -1.71
CA GLY A 112 16.86 12.76 -0.74
C GLY A 112 15.45 12.24 -1.01
N ILE A 113 15.12 11.12 -0.35
CA ILE A 113 13.80 10.48 -0.43
C ILE A 113 13.12 10.53 0.93
N VAL A 114 11.83 10.83 0.91
CA VAL A 114 10.92 10.68 2.05
C VAL A 114 9.90 9.61 1.70
N LEU A 115 9.89 8.51 2.48
CA LEU A 115 8.81 7.52 2.41
C LEU A 115 7.73 7.91 3.42
N ASP A 116 6.55 8.22 2.93
CA ASP A 116 5.41 8.54 3.78
C ASP A 116 4.54 7.28 3.96
N LEU A 117 4.63 6.71 5.17
CA LEU A 117 3.82 5.58 5.61
C LEU A 117 2.73 6.00 6.61
N ARG A 118 2.52 7.30 6.78
CA ARG A 118 1.44 7.77 7.66
C ARG A 118 0.09 7.31 7.11
N ASN A 119 -0.77 6.81 7.98
CA ASN A 119 -2.06 6.20 7.64
C ASN A 119 -1.94 4.95 6.73
N ASN A 120 -0.77 4.32 6.64
CA ASN A 120 -0.64 3.03 5.96
C ASN A 120 -1.40 1.95 6.73
N GLY A 121 -2.40 1.37 6.09
CA GLY A 121 -3.26 0.35 6.67
C GLY A 121 -2.64 -1.06 6.75
N GLY A 122 -1.36 -1.22 6.40
CA GLY A 122 -0.71 -2.53 6.31
C GLY A 122 -0.94 -3.19 4.95
N GLY A 123 -0.96 -4.53 4.91
CA GLY A 123 -1.17 -5.31 3.69
C GLY A 123 -0.29 -6.55 3.59
N SER A 124 0.32 -6.79 2.44
CA SER A 124 1.17 -7.95 2.19
C SER A 124 2.51 -7.85 2.93
N LEU A 125 2.78 -8.80 3.83
CA LEU A 125 4.10 -8.92 4.47
C LEU A 125 5.22 -9.14 3.44
N GLN A 126 4.94 -9.88 2.37
CA GLN A 126 5.89 -10.07 1.27
C GLN A 126 6.26 -8.73 0.63
N GLU A 127 5.27 -7.87 0.34
CA GLU A 127 5.53 -6.55 -0.23
C GLU A 127 6.28 -5.65 0.76
N ALA A 128 5.95 -5.65 2.04
CA ALA A 128 6.67 -4.87 3.04
C ALA A 128 8.15 -5.29 3.13
N THR A 129 8.44 -6.61 3.07
CA THR A 129 9.81 -7.10 3.13
C THR A 129 10.59 -6.81 1.83
N THR A 130 9.99 -7.02 0.66
CA THR A 130 10.65 -6.74 -0.62
C THR A 130 10.80 -5.24 -0.90
N LEU A 131 9.88 -4.42 -0.40
CA LEU A 131 10.03 -2.96 -0.41
C LEU A 131 11.26 -2.52 0.38
N THR A 132 11.47 -3.09 1.58
CA THR A 132 12.64 -2.80 2.41
C THR A 132 13.95 -3.14 1.67
N ASP A 133 13.94 -4.19 0.83
CA ASP A 133 15.10 -4.57 0.00
C ASP A 133 15.54 -3.48 -0.99
N LEU A 134 14.70 -2.51 -1.31
CA LEU A 134 15.07 -1.38 -2.16
C LEU A 134 16.01 -0.40 -1.46
N PHE A 135 16.06 -0.40 -0.12
CA PHE A 135 16.74 0.63 0.69
C PHE A 135 17.86 0.09 1.57
N ILE A 136 17.95 -1.22 1.80
CA ILE A 136 19.00 -1.80 2.64
C ILE A 136 19.84 -2.83 1.86
N ASP A 137 21.13 -2.88 2.16
CA ASP A 137 22.05 -3.79 1.46
C ASP A 137 22.07 -5.20 2.06
N TYR A 138 21.94 -5.31 3.36
CA TYR A 138 22.02 -6.60 4.04
C TYR A 138 21.37 -6.55 5.42
N GLY A 139 20.76 -7.66 5.83
CA GLY A 139 20.30 -7.85 7.19
C GLY A 139 18.93 -8.53 7.30
N PRO A 140 18.51 -8.86 8.53
CA PRO A 140 17.18 -9.34 8.80
C PRO A 140 16.19 -8.20 8.68
N VAL A 141 15.08 -8.44 7.98
CA VAL A 141 14.01 -7.44 7.77
C VAL A 141 12.90 -7.63 8.80
N VAL A 142 12.45 -8.88 8.99
CA VAL A 142 11.37 -9.24 9.91
C VAL A 142 11.70 -10.53 10.63
N GLN A 143 11.30 -10.62 11.90
CA GLN A 143 11.33 -11.86 12.69
C GLN A 143 9.91 -12.20 13.14
N ILE A 144 9.50 -13.45 12.93
CA ILE A 144 8.22 -13.97 13.39
C ILE A 144 8.49 -15.10 14.38
N ARG A 145 7.99 -14.96 15.61
CA ARG A 145 7.99 -16.04 16.60
C ARG A 145 6.63 -16.73 16.59
N ASP A 146 6.61 -18.03 16.37
CA ASP A 146 5.39 -18.82 16.46
C ASP A 146 5.02 -19.16 17.93
N ALA A 147 3.84 -19.75 18.14
CA ALA A 147 3.36 -20.15 19.45
C ALA A 147 4.27 -21.17 20.16
N ASN A 148 5.08 -21.93 19.42
CA ASN A 148 6.02 -22.91 19.94
C ASN A 148 7.39 -22.28 20.26
N GLY A 149 7.54 -20.96 20.12
CA GLY A 149 8.76 -20.23 20.39
C GLY A 149 9.79 -20.28 19.24
N ARG A 150 9.48 -20.92 18.11
CA ARG A 150 10.36 -20.96 16.95
C ARG A 150 10.38 -19.60 16.26
N VAL A 151 11.59 -19.11 15.97
CA VAL A 151 11.79 -17.83 15.29
C VAL A 151 12.13 -18.04 13.82
N ASN A 152 11.28 -17.56 12.95
CA ASN A 152 11.53 -17.46 11.51
C ASN A 152 12.02 -16.04 11.20
N ARG A 153 13.15 -15.94 10.48
CA ARG A 153 13.75 -14.65 10.09
C ARG A 153 13.65 -14.51 8.58
N TYR A 154 13.06 -13.41 8.17
CA TYR A 154 13.05 -13.01 6.76
C TYR A 154 14.28 -12.14 6.50
N HIS A 155 15.12 -12.60 5.60
CA HIS A 155 16.30 -11.90 5.16
C HIS A 155 16.04 -11.31 3.79
N ARG A 156 16.74 -10.24 3.51
CA ARG A 156 16.75 -9.62 2.20
C ARG A 156 17.13 -10.61 1.09
N ALA A 157 16.45 -10.52 -0.07
CA ALA A 157 16.68 -11.38 -1.23
C ALA A 157 17.72 -10.82 -2.23
N SER A 158 17.97 -9.51 -2.25
CA SER A 158 18.87 -8.84 -3.18
C SER A 158 20.22 -8.49 -2.55
N ARG A 159 21.26 -8.27 -3.37
CA ARG A 159 22.62 -7.97 -2.91
C ARG A 159 22.96 -6.49 -2.80
N ARG A 160 22.17 -5.61 -3.42
CA ARG A 160 22.34 -4.15 -3.34
C ARG A 160 20.98 -3.46 -3.21
N ALA A 161 20.95 -2.39 -2.42
CA ALA A 161 19.82 -1.48 -2.38
C ALA A 161 19.65 -0.83 -3.78
N ALA A 162 18.38 -0.57 -4.14
CA ALA A 162 18.08 0.20 -5.34
C ALA A 162 18.35 1.69 -5.12
N TYR A 163 18.24 2.16 -3.88
CA TYR A 163 18.54 3.52 -3.47
C TYR A 163 19.43 3.53 -2.23
N SER A 164 20.52 4.31 -2.28
CA SER A 164 21.51 4.42 -1.21
C SER A 164 21.74 5.87 -0.75
N GLY A 165 20.94 6.82 -1.23
CA GLY A 165 20.99 8.21 -0.81
C GLY A 165 20.30 8.48 0.54
N PRO A 166 20.19 9.76 0.95
CA PRO A 166 19.48 10.15 2.17
C PRO A 166 18.03 9.69 2.15
N LEU A 167 17.61 9.01 3.21
CA LEU A 167 16.26 8.46 3.37
C LEU A 167 15.65 8.87 4.70
N LEU A 168 14.43 9.38 4.66
CA LEU A 168 13.57 9.61 5.82
C LEU A 168 12.30 8.79 5.69
N VAL A 169 11.84 8.17 6.77
CA VAL A 169 10.57 7.43 6.82
C VAL A 169 9.64 8.11 7.82
N LEU A 170 8.45 8.49 7.35
CA LEU A 170 7.39 9.06 8.19
C LEU A 170 6.40 7.96 8.57
N ILE A 171 6.11 7.86 9.85
CA ILE A 171 5.12 6.94 10.42
C ILE A 171 4.22 7.68 11.41
N ASN A 172 3.05 7.15 11.74
CA ASN A 172 2.14 7.64 12.77
C ASN A 172 1.62 6.48 13.64
#